data_7e83620e1f85238dc206a3bd24300c32
#
_entry.id   7e83620e1f85238dc206a3bd24300c32
#
_cell.length_a   1.000
_cell.length_b   1.000
_cell.length_c   1.000
_cell.angle_alpha   90.00
_cell.angle_beta   90.00
_cell.angle_gamma   90.00
#
_symmetry.space_group_name_H-M   'P 1'
#
loop_
_entity.id
_entity.type
_entity.pdbx_description
1 polymer ?
#
loop_
_entity_poly.entity_id
_entity_poly.type
_entity_poly.pdbx_seq_one_letter_code
_entity_poly.pdbx_strand_id
1 'polypeptide(L)'
;MLVCYGEILMRLSPPDRLRFAQAGQFDVRYGGAEANVACAYVQMGGQAKMVTVLPESGLGDAAVASVAGFGVDCSAISRKGDRIGIYFLEKGASYRPSKVIYDRKNSAIAKVTRADFDWDAILDGADDFFFTGITPAVSDPVVLLDALQVCRKRGIRVWCDVNYRATLWSTTKAGAVMTPMLSYVDVLVVNEEHARDLFGVTPGYGITKPEDRLASLGEQLKKLFGCREVVLTARESISSDDNEIWALLYADGKVSKSSQYKLHIVDRVGGGDALSAALIYTESGCIENRLVDTSDRQRQIDFACAANALKHSVEGDVLIAMAEEVCAVMESVKDGGRVRVVR
;
A
#
# COMPACT_ATOMS: atom_id res chain seq x y z
N MET A 1 0.51 -17.69 -1.48
CA MET A 1 -0.69 -16.83 -1.39
C MET A 1 -0.39 -15.63 -0.49
N LEU A 2 -0.82 -14.42 -0.88
CA LEU A 2 -0.73 -13.19 -0.07
C LEU A 2 -2.00 -13.05 0.80
N VAL A 3 -1.84 -12.77 2.10
CA VAL A 3 -2.97 -12.41 2.99
C VAL A 3 -2.83 -10.94 3.38
N CYS A 4 -3.89 -10.14 3.15
CA CYS A 4 -3.93 -8.71 3.48
C CYS A 4 -4.96 -8.46 4.59
N TYR A 5 -4.56 -7.76 5.68
CA TYR A 5 -5.46 -7.42 6.77
C TYR A 5 -5.60 -5.91 6.96
N GLY A 6 -6.79 -5.38 6.75
CA GLY A 6 -7.06 -3.94 6.89
C GLY A 6 -8.49 -3.55 6.60
N GLU A 7 -8.76 -2.25 6.47
CA GLU A 7 -10.10 -1.70 6.26
C GLU A 7 -10.44 -1.57 4.78
N ILE A 8 -11.67 -1.95 4.42
CA ILE A 8 -12.29 -1.57 3.15
C ILE A 8 -13.22 -0.39 3.41
N LEU A 9 -13.01 0.70 2.69
CA LEU A 9 -13.78 1.93 2.74
C LEU A 9 -14.64 2.11 1.50
N MET A 10 -15.76 2.76 1.63
CA MET A 10 -16.50 3.32 0.51
C MET A 10 -15.94 4.71 0.19
N ARG A 11 -15.40 4.90 -1.01
CA ARG A 11 -14.97 6.20 -1.53
C ARG A 11 -16.12 6.88 -2.26
N LEU A 12 -16.35 8.14 -1.94
CA LEU A 12 -17.27 9.02 -2.61
C LEU A 12 -16.51 10.23 -3.21
N SER A 13 -16.52 10.37 -4.53
CA SER A 13 -15.83 11.46 -5.21
C SER A 13 -16.79 12.21 -6.12
N PRO A 14 -16.81 13.56 -6.10
CA PRO A 14 -17.44 14.29 -7.18
C PRO A 14 -16.88 13.85 -8.54
N PRO A 15 -17.69 13.80 -9.60
CA PRO A 15 -17.20 13.53 -10.95
C PRO A 15 -16.09 14.51 -11.36
N ASP A 16 -15.19 14.04 -12.20
CA ASP A 16 -14.10 14.82 -12.75
C ASP A 16 -13.27 15.53 -11.66
N ARG A 17 -13.24 16.85 -11.68
CA ARG A 17 -12.53 17.72 -10.74
C ARG A 17 -13.45 18.73 -10.06
N LEU A 18 -14.75 18.42 -10.00
CA LEU A 18 -15.73 19.24 -9.31
C LEU A 18 -15.38 19.33 -7.81
N ARG A 19 -15.69 20.49 -7.22
CA ARG A 19 -15.62 20.66 -5.77
C ARG A 19 -16.84 20.03 -5.09
N PHE A 20 -16.74 19.69 -3.83
CA PHE A 20 -17.88 19.22 -3.04
C PHE A 20 -19.10 20.15 -3.16
N ALA A 21 -18.87 21.48 -3.15
CA ALA A 21 -19.95 22.47 -3.29
C ALA A 21 -20.62 22.51 -4.67
N GLN A 22 -20.02 21.89 -5.68
CA GLN A 22 -20.55 21.83 -7.06
C GLN A 22 -21.21 20.48 -7.35
N ALA A 23 -20.99 19.47 -6.48
CA ALA A 23 -21.39 18.10 -6.74
C ALA A 23 -22.90 17.91 -6.57
N GLY A 24 -23.57 17.48 -7.63
CA GLY A 24 -24.94 16.98 -7.59
C GLY A 24 -25.02 15.45 -7.42
N GLN A 25 -23.90 14.76 -7.58
CA GLN A 25 -23.76 13.31 -7.45
C GLN A 25 -22.33 12.95 -7.02
N PHE A 26 -22.13 11.70 -6.60
CA PHE A 26 -20.83 11.15 -6.28
C PHE A 26 -20.63 9.82 -7.00
N ASP A 27 -19.44 9.62 -7.54
CA ASP A 27 -18.98 8.32 -7.99
C ASP A 27 -18.63 7.48 -6.76
N VAL A 28 -19.10 6.22 -6.73
CA VAL A 28 -18.87 5.28 -5.65
C VAL A 28 -17.78 4.29 -6.06
N ARG A 29 -16.77 4.13 -5.22
CA ARG A 29 -15.73 3.11 -5.34
C ARG A 29 -15.46 2.48 -3.99
N TYR A 30 -14.89 1.29 -3.98
CA TYR A 30 -14.45 0.62 -2.75
C TYR A 30 -12.95 0.41 -2.81
N GLY A 31 -12.25 0.71 -1.70
CA GLY A 31 -10.82 0.58 -1.59
C GLY A 31 -10.36 0.69 -0.15
N GLY A 32 -9.09 0.56 0.05
CA GLY A 32 -8.38 0.60 1.31
C GLY A 32 -6.98 0.11 1.06
N ALA A 33 -5.97 0.56 1.78
CA ALA A 33 -4.59 0.31 1.41
C ALA A 33 -4.32 -1.19 1.20
N GLU A 34 -4.75 -2.03 2.13
CA GLU A 34 -4.54 -3.47 2.08
C GLU A 34 -5.39 -4.15 0.99
N ALA A 35 -6.63 -3.67 0.79
CA ALA A 35 -7.50 -4.15 -0.28
C ALA A 35 -6.95 -3.76 -1.66
N ASN A 36 -6.41 -2.54 -1.80
CA ASN A 36 -5.77 -2.07 -3.02
C ASN A 36 -4.54 -2.94 -3.37
N VAL A 37 -3.73 -3.30 -2.36
CA VAL A 37 -2.58 -4.20 -2.51
C VAL A 37 -3.05 -5.58 -2.95
N ALA A 38 -4.06 -6.16 -2.30
CA ALA A 38 -4.60 -7.47 -2.66
C ALA A 38 -5.12 -7.50 -4.10
N CYS A 39 -5.92 -6.50 -4.48
CA CYS A 39 -6.47 -6.39 -5.83
C CYS A 39 -5.38 -6.20 -6.89
N ALA A 40 -4.42 -5.30 -6.67
CA ALA A 40 -3.33 -5.04 -7.61
C ALA A 40 -2.44 -6.29 -7.77
N TYR A 41 -2.15 -7.01 -6.68
CA TYR A 41 -1.38 -8.23 -6.70
C TYR A 41 -2.06 -9.33 -7.54
N VAL A 42 -3.39 -9.49 -7.42
CA VAL A 42 -4.15 -10.45 -8.22
C VAL A 42 -4.19 -10.02 -9.70
N GLN A 43 -4.32 -8.72 -9.99
CA GLN A 43 -4.30 -8.23 -11.38
C GLN A 43 -2.95 -8.49 -12.07
N MET A 44 -1.85 -8.54 -11.32
CA MET A 44 -0.53 -8.93 -11.83
C MET A 44 -0.34 -10.45 -11.95
N GLY A 45 -1.33 -11.28 -11.54
CA GLY A 45 -1.30 -12.75 -11.65
C GLY A 45 -1.05 -13.50 -10.34
N GLY A 46 -1.02 -12.81 -9.20
CA GLY A 46 -0.90 -13.43 -7.88
C GLY A 46 -2.22 -13.97 -7.34
N GLN A 47 -2.18 -14.61 -6.17
CA GLN A 47 -3.34 -15.06 -5.41
C GLN A 47 -3.36 -14.37 -4.06
N ALA A 48 -4.45 -13.67 -3.73
CA ALA A 48 -4.58 -12.93 -2.48
C ALA A 48 -5.89 -13.23 -1.76
N LYS A 49 -5.84 -13.14 -0.42
CA LYS A 49 -6.98 -13.22 0.49
C LYS A 49 -7.09 -11.91 1.27
N MET A 50 -8.29 -11.34 1.33
CA MET A 50 -8.58 -10.15 2.13
C MET A 50 -9.22 -10.53 3.46
N VAL A 51 -8.67 -10.00 4.55
CA VAL A 51 -9.18 -10.15 5.92
C VAL A 51 -9.65 -8.79 6.42
N THR A 52 -10.90 -8.69 6.80
CA THR A 52 -11.50 -7.45 7.33
C THR A 52 -12.82 -7.74 8.03
N VAL A 53 -13.44 -6.69 8.56
CA VAL A 53 -14.81 -6.74 9.10
C VAL A 53 -15.66 -5.74 8.33
N LEU A 54 -16.80 -6.20 7.80
CA LEU A 54 -17.76 -5.38 7.08
C LEU A 54 -19.18 -5.57 7.66
N PRO A 55 -20.07 -4.54 7.57
CA PRO A 55 -21.43 -4.67 8.08
C PRO A 55 -22.27 -5.66 7.27
N GLU A 56 -23.26 -6.28 7.92
CA GLU A 56 -24.32 -7.07 7.27
C GLU A 56 -25.34 -6.14 6.61
N SER A 57 -24.97 -5.54 5.49
CA SER A 57 -25.79 -4.58 4.76
C SER A 57 -25.46 -4.59 3.28
N GLY A 58 -26.35 -4.05 2.44
CA GLY A 58 -26.10 -3.91 1.00
C GLY A 58 -24.83 -3.14 0.65
N LEU A 59 -24.37 -2.20 1.49
CA LEU A 59 -23.07 -1.52 1.29
C LEU A 59 -21.89 -2.43 1.60
N GLY A 60 -22.01 -3.27 2.64
CA GLY A 60 -21.00 -4.30 2.93
C GLY A 60 -20.94 -5.35 1.83
N ASP A 61 -22.09 -5.76 1.27
CA ASP A 61 -22.18 -6.71 0.16
C ASP A 61 -21.52 -6.13 -1.11
N ALA A 62 -21.78 -4.86 -1.41
CA ALA A 62 -21.18 -4.17 -2.54
C ALA A 62 -19.66 -4.03 -2.37
N ALA A 63 -19.16 -3.81 -1.15
CA ALA A 63 -17.73 -3.77 -0.87
C ALA A 63 -17.08 -5.14 -1.11
N VAL A 64 -17.69 -6.24 -0.61
CA VAL A 64 -17.23 -7.61 -0.88
C VAL A 64 -17.23 -7.90 -2.37
N ALA A 65 -18.33 -7.60 -3.06
CA ALA A 65 -18.46 -7.84 -4.51
C ALA A 65 -17.41 -7.06 -5.32
N SER A 66 -17.10 -5.82 -4.92
CA SER A 66 -16.08 -5.01 -5.56
C SER A 66 -14.69 -5.64 -5.47
N VAL A 67 -14.28 -6.10 -4.28
CA VAL A 67 -12.95 -6.71 -4.08
C VAL A 67 -12.90 -8.12 -4.71
N ALA A 68 -13.95 -8.91 -4.56
CA ALA A 68 -14.07 -10.23 -5.18
C ALA A 68 -14.07 -10.14 -6.72
N GLY A 69 -14.60 -9.05 -7.29
CA GLY A 69 -14.58 -8.80 -8.73
C GLY A 69 -13.17 -8.69 -9.34
N PHE A 70 -12.16 -8.38 -8.52
CA PHE A 70 -10.75 -8.44 -8.91
C PHE A 70 -10.14 -9.85 -8.78
N GLY A 71 -10.88 -10.84 -8.27
CA GLY A 71 -10.39 -12.21 -8.05
C GLY A 71 -9.77 -12.46 -6.67
N VAL A 72 -9.91 -11.53 -5.74
CA VAL A 72 -9.42 -11.68 -4.35
C VAL A 72 -10.33 -12.64 -3.57
N ASP A 73 -9.74 -13.58 -2.83
CA ASP A 73 -10.48 -14.43 -1.88
C ASP A 73 -11.01 -13.59 -0.71
N CYS A 74 -12.34 -13.49 -0.61
CA CYS A 74 -13.05 -12.75 0.43
C CYS A 74 -13.63 -13.66 1.53
N SER A 75 -13.26 -14.95 1.57
CA SER A 75 -13.82 -15.93 2.52
C SER A 75 -13.51 -15.61 3.99
N ALA A 76 -12.47 -14.83 4.26
CA ALA A 76 -12.07 -14.41 5.60
C ALA A 76 -12.62 -13.03 6.01
N ILE A 77 -13.61 -12.50 5.29
CA ILE A 77 -14.29 -11.26 5.67
C ILE A 77 -15.37 -11.57 6.71
N SER A 78 -15.17 -11.11 7.93
CA SER A 78 -16.18 -11.22 8.99
C SER A 78 -17.31 -10.21 8.75
N ARG A 79 -18.54 -10.65 8.97
CA ARG A 79 -19.74 -9.82 8.74
C ARG A 79 -20.37 -9.46 10.07
N LYS A 80 -20.20 -8.23 10.52
CA LYS A 80 -20.78 -7.67 11.75
C LYS A 80 -20.65 -6.15 11.80
N GLY A 81 -21.28 -5.52 12.78
CA GLY A 81 -21.25 -4.08 12.97
C GLY A 81 -22.26 -3.33 12.10
N ASP A 82 -22.35 -2.03 12.29
CA ASP A 82 -23.48 -1.23 11.81
C ASP A 82 -23.18 -0.46 10.54
N ARG A 83 -21.89 -0.18 10.23
CA ARG A 83 -21.54 0.69 9.11
C ARG A 83 -20.20 0.35 8.48
N ILE A 84 -20.08 0.60 7.19
CA ILE A 84 -18.81 0.69 6.48
C ILE A 84 -18.18 2.08 6.75
N GLY A 85 -16.86 2.15 6.80
CA GLY A 85 -16.15 3.43 6.80
C GLY A 85 -16.26 4.11 5.43
N ILE A 86 -16.35 5.43 5.42
CA ILE A 86 -16.49 6.24 4.21
C ILE A 86 -15.35 7.25 4.15
N TYR A 87 -14.88 7.55 2.97
CA TYR A 87 -14.11 8.75 2.74
C TYR A 87 -14.57 9.48 1.48
N PHE A 88 -14.50 10.81 1.55
CA PHE A 88 -14.82 11.70 0.45
C PHE A 88 -13.52 12.23 -0.14
N LEU A 89 -13.40 12.18 -1.47
CA LEU A 89 -12.23 12.71 -2.17
C LEU A 89 -12.64 13.78 -3.18
N GLU A 90 -12.27 15.03 -2.92
CA GLU A 90 -12.26 16.10 -3.90
C GLU A 90 -10.88 16.10 -4.58
N LYS A 91 -10.86 15.78 -5.88
CA LYS A 91 -9.60 15.75 -6.64
C LYS A 91 -9.01 17.16 -6.81
N GLY A 92 -7.72 17.25 -6.67
CA GLY A 92 -6.98 18.48 -6.93
C GLY A 92 -6.92 18.83 -8.42
N ALA A 93 -6.48 20.04 -8.71
CA ALA A 93 -6.20 20.52 -10.07
C ALA A 93 -5.20 21.66 -10.00
N SER A 94 -4.12 21.63 -10.76
CA SER A 94 -3.09 22.66 -10.79
C SER A 94 -2.58 23.01 -9.37
N TYR A 95 -2.78 24.21 -8.88
CA TYR A 95 -2.40 24.65 -7.53
C TYR A 95 -3.41 24.27 -6.43
N ARG A 96 -4.59 23.79 -6.81
CA ARG A 96 -5.59 23.36 -5.84
C ARG A 96 -5.29 21.94 -5.34
N PRO A 97 -4.94 21.73 -4.05
CA PRO A 97 -4.67 20.41 -3.52
C PRO A 97 -5.94 19.54 -3.50
N SER A 98 -5.77 18.23 -3.57
CA SER A 98 -6.84 17.28 -3.27
C SER A 98 -7.25 17.41 -1.81
N LYS A 99 -8.55 17.20 -1.54
CA LYS A 99 -9.12 17.26 -0.19
C LYS A 99 -9.75 15.91 0.15
N VAL A 100 -9.36 15.34 1.28
CA VAL A 100 -9.93 14.09 1.79
C VAL A 100 -10.66 14.37 3.09
N ILE A 101 -11.89 13.87 3.21
CA ILE A 101 -12.68 13.91 4.44
C ILE A 101 -13.02 12.47 4.81
N TYR A 102 -12.66 12.04 6.03
CA TYR A 102 -12.98 10.72 6.53
C TYR A 102 -14.22 10.74 7.41
N ASP A 103 -15.14 9.83 7.13
CA ASP A 103 -16.26 9.44 7.99
C ASP A 103 -16.17 7.93 8.25
N ARG A 104 -15.18 7.53 9.06
CA ARG A 104 -14.86 6.12 9.35
C ARG A 104 -14.92 5.75 10.84
N LYS A 105 -15.24 6.71 11.71
CA LYS A 105 -15.34 6.45 13.14
C LYS A 105 -16.42 5.41 13.42
N ASN A 106 -16.09 4.43 14.26
CA ASN A 106 -16.98 3.32 14.60
C ASN A 106 -17.43 2.47 13.40
N SER A 107 -16.62 2.41 12.32
CA SER A 107 -16.84 1.43 11.25
C SER A 107 -16.74 -0.01 11.79
N ALA A 108 -17.22 -0.97 11.02
CA ALA A 108 -17.28 -2.37 11.44
C ALA A 108 -15.93 -2.91 11.94
N ILE A 109 -14.83 -2.60 11.24
CA ILE A 109 -13.49 -3.01 11.63
C ILE A 109 -13.00 -2.36 12.94
N ALA A 110 -13.50 -1.17 13.27
CA ALA A 110 -13.16 -0.52 14.55
C ALA A 110 -13.73 -1.27 15.78
N LYS A 111 -14.65 -2.20 15.56
CA LYS A 111 -15.25 -3.06 16.58
C LYS A 111 -14.72 -4.51 16.53
N VAL A 112 -13.63 -4.75 15.79
CA VAL A 112 -13.00 -6.07 15.68
C VAL A 112 -12.48 -6.54 17.04
N THR A 113 -12.58 -7.83 17.27
CA THR A 113 -12.06 -8.51 18.47
C THR A 113 -11.25 -9.74 18.06
N ARG A 114 -10.48 -10.29 18.97
CA ARG A 114 -9.71 -11.52 18.74
C ARG A 114 -10.57 -12.72 18.31
N ALA A 115 -11.83 -12.75 18.73
CA ALA A 115 -12.77 -13.83 18.39
C ALA A 115 -13.27 -13.78 16.93
N ASP A 116 -13.01 -12.71 16.20
CA ASP A 116 -13.50 -12.56 14.83
C ASP A 116 -12.67 -13.34 13.81
N PHE A 117 -11.43 -13.69 14.15
CA PHE A 117 -10.49 -14.32 13.24
C PHE A 117 -9.78 -15.52 13.88
N ASP A 118 -9.86 -16.66 13.20
CA ASP A 118 -8.97 -17.80 13.44
C ASP A 118 -7.73 -17.65 12.55
N TRP A 119 -6.69 -17.01 13.08
CA TRP A 119 -5.48 -16.73 12.32
C TRP A 119 -4.73 -17.99 11.89
N ASP A 120 -4.84 -19.09 12.63
CA ASP A 120 -4.26 -20.37 12.21
C ASP A 120 -4.95 -20.92 10.95
N ALA A 121 -6.27 -20.81 10.84
CA ALA A 121 -7.00 -21.21 9.64
C ALA A 121 -6.83 -20.19 8.49
N ILE A 122 -6.88 -18.88 8.76
CA ILE A 122 -6.78 -17.83 7.76
C ILE A 122 -5.41 -17.83 7.05
N LEU A 123 -4.34 -18.07 7.80
CA LEU A 123 -2.96 -18.04 7.34
C LEU A 123 -2.46 -19.42 6.85
N ASP A 124 -3.35 -20.41 6.75
CA ASP A 124 -2.97 -21.69 6.17
C ASP A 124 -2.67 -21.56 4.67
N GLY A 125 -1.49 -22.04 4.26
CA GLY A 125 -0.99 -21.89 2.89
C GLY A 125 -0.59 -20.47 2.48
N ALA A 126 -0.48 -19.52 3.44
CA ALA A 126 0.04 -18.20 3.17
C ALA A 126 1.58 -18.18 3.10
N ASP A 127 2.11 -17.46 2.10
CA ASP A 127 3.55 -17.20 1.96
C ASP A 127 3.90 -15.80 2.48
N ASP A 128 2.96 -14.86 2.32
CA ASP A 128 3.11 -13.44 2.61
C ASP A 128 1.91 -12.90 3.39
N PHE A 129 2.18 -12.01 4.34
CA PHE A 129 1.19 -11.26 5.09
C PHE A 129 1.47 -9.77 4.97
N PHE A 130 0.48 -8.97 4.57
CA PHE A 130 0.60 -7.52 4.39
C PHE A 130 -0.37 -6.75 5.28
N PHE A 131 0.14 -5.71 5.93
CA PHE A 131 -0.64 -4.71 6.65
C PHE A 131 -0.02 -3.33 6.52
N THR A 132 -0.78 -2.29 6.88
CA THR A 132 -0.26 -0.92 6.97
C THR A 132 -0.38 -0.36 8.39
N GLY A 133 0.30 0.76 8.65
CA GLY A 133 0.12 1.50 9.91
C GLY A 133 -1.29 2.09 10.08
N ILE A 134 -2.15 2.02 9.07
CA ILE A 134 -3.57 2.38 9.21
C ILE A 134 -4.30 1.33 10.03
N THR A 135 -4.04 0.05 9.80
CA THR A 135 -4.75 -1.06 10.45
C THR A 135 -4.75 -0.97 11.98
N PRO A 136 -3.60 -0.86 12.69
CA PRO A 136 -3.62 -0.72 14.14
C PRO A 136 -4.12 0.65 14.64
N ALA A 137 -4.29 1.64 13.75
CA ALA A 137 -4.89 2.92 14.09
C ALA A 137 -6.42 2.88 14.11
N VAL A 138 -7.04 1.99 13.32
CA VAL A 138 -8.50 1.92 13.14
C VAL A 138 -9.13 0.69 13.79
N SER A 139 -8.34 -0.33 14.11
CA SER A 139 -8.78 -1.59 14.73
C SER A 139 -8.07 -1.81 16.07
N ASP A 140 -8.44 -2.87 16.80
CA ASP A 140 -7.70 -3.27 18.00
C ASP A 140 -6.29 -3.78 17.60
N PRO A 141 -5.21 -3.13 18.03
CA PRO A 141 -3.84 -3.54 17.72
C PRO A 141 -3.49 -4.99 18.16
N VAL A 142 -4.18 -5.51 19.17
CA VAL A 142 -3.96 -6.88 19.67
C VAL A 142 -4.33 -7.92 18.62
N VAL A 143 -5.38 -7.66 17.82
CA VAL A 143 -5.81 -8.57 16.75
C VAL A 143 -4.73 -8.71 15.68
N LEU A 144 -4.09 -7.59 15.31
CA LEU A 144 -2.94 -7.62 14.39
C LEU A 144 -1.73 -8.35 15.00
N LEU A 145 -1.43 -8.11 16.28
CA LEU A 145 -0.33 -8.80 16.96
C LEU A 145 -0.52 -10.32 16.98
N ASP A 146 -1.75 -10.81 17.16
CA ASP A 146 -2.04 -12.24 17.09
C ASP A 146 -1.69 -12.81 15.70
N ALA A 147 -2.06 -12.11 14.61
CA ALA A 147 -1.69 -12.50 13.26
C ALA A 147 -0.16 -12.54 13.08
N LEU A 148 0.55 -11.51 13.52
CA LEU A 148 2.01 -11.40 13.42
C LEU A 148 2.73 -12.52 14.18
N GLN A 149 2.20 -12.93 15.34
CA GLN A 149 2.73 -14.06 16.10
C GLN A 149 2.58 -15.39 15.35
N VAL A 150 1.44 -15.61 14.69
CA VAL A 150 1.22 -16.79 13.84
C VAL A 150 2.14 -16.76 12.63
N CYS A 151 2.30 -15.59 11.97
CA CYS A 151 3.24 -15.43 10.86
C CYS A 151 4.66 -15.82 11.26
N ARG A 152 5.17 -15.30 12.38
CA ARG A 152 6.51 -15.64 12.90
C ARG A 152 6.64 -17.13 13.18
N LYS A 153 5.65 -17.75 13.83
CA LYS A 153 5.65 -19.19 14.15
C LYS A 153 5.71 -20.07 12.90
N ARG A 154 5.07 -19.63 11.80
CA ARG A 154 4.97 -20.38 10.55
C ARG A 154 6.02 -19.98 9.51
N GLY A 155 6.84 -18.97 9.78
CA GLY A 155 7.82 -18.46 8.82
C GLY A 155 7.18 -17.74 7.62
N ILE A 156 5.96 -17.19 7.78
CA ILE A 156 5.28 -16.37 6.79
C ILE A 156 5.95 -15.01 6.76
N ARG A 157 6.31 -14.53 5.57
CA ARG A 157 6.99 -13.25 5.38
C ARG A 157 6.02 -12.09 5.62
N VAL A 158 6.43 -11.15 6.46
CA VAL A 158 5.60 -10.01 6.85
C VAL A 158 6.05 -8.73 6.17
N TRP A 159 5.11 -8.06 5.52
CA TRP A 159 5.27 -6.78 4.84
C TRP A 159 4.49 -5.69 5.58
N CYS A 160 5.09 -4.52 5.75
CA CYS A 160 4.42 -3.37 6.35
C CYS A 160 4.72 -2.08 5.56
N ASP A 161 3.67 -1.38 5.12
CA ASP A 161 3.79 0.04 4.76
C ASP A 161 3.43 0.89 5.99
N VAL A 162 4.35 1.72 6.45
CA VAL A 162 4.13 2.62 7.60
C VAL A 162 2.91 3.50 7.41
N ASN A 163 2.67 3.99 6.23
CA ASN A 163 1.44 4.63 5.76
C ASN A 163 0.74 5.53 6.80
N TYR A 164 1.52 6.31 7.56
CA TYR A 164 1.02 7.14 8.67
C TYR A 164 -0.02 8.16 8.21
N ARG A 165 -1.04 8.33 9.03
CA ARG A 165 -2.12 9.31 8.81
C ARG A 165 -2.34 10.15 10.07
N ALA A 166 -1.95 11.41 10.04
CA ALA A 166 -2.10 12.35 11.17
C ALA A 166 -3.56 12.54 11.62
N THR A 167 -4.52 12.26 10.73
CA THR A 167 -5.96 12.33 11.05
C THR A 167 -6.46 11.17 11.93
N LEU A 168 -5.69 10.10 12.08
CA LEU A 168 -6.06 8.92 12.88
C LEU A 168 -5.45 8.96 14.29
N TRP A 169 -4.19 9.33 14.38
CA TRP A 169 -3.44 9.34 15.64
C TRP A 169 -2.23 10.28 15.61
N SER A 170 -1.72 10.63 16.80
CA SER A 170 -0.49 11.42 16.90
C SER A 170 0.74 10.58 16.54
N THR A 171 1.83 11.22 16.12
CA THR A 171 3.12 10.58 15.83
C THR A 171 3.63 9.78 17.03
N THR A 172 3.51 10.34 18.25
CA THR A 172 3.92 9.64 19.48
C THR A 172 3.14 8.34 19.68
N LYS A 173 1.80 8.36 19.51
CA LYS A 173 0.97 7.15 19.64
C LYS A 173 1.28 6.15 18.53
N ALA A 174 1.42 6.63 17.29
CA ALA A 174 1.76 5.79 16.14
C ALA A 174 3.10 5.07 16.36
N GLY A 175 4.15 5.80 16.73
CA GLY A 175 5.46 5.23 17.04
C GLY A 175 5.40 4.19 18.16
N ALA A 176 4.71 4.50 19.26
CA ALA A 176 4.60 3.58 20.40
C ALA A 176 3.86 2.27 20.06
N VAL A 177 2.80 2.32 19.23
CA VAL A 177 2.03 1.13 18.84
C VAL A 177 2.75 0.35 17.74
N MET A 178 3.33 1.01 16.75
CA MET A 178 3.96 0.34 15.61
C MET A 178 5.33 -0.28 15.97
N THR A 179 6.14 0.36 16.80
CA THR A 179 7.49 -0.13 17.12
C THR A 179 7.54 -1.62 17.52
N PRO A 180 6.72 -2.13 18.44
CA PRO A 180 6.71 -3.55 18.77
C PRO A 180 6.23 -4.44 17.60
N MET A 181 5.35 -3.95 16.73
CA MET A 181 4.87 -4.69 15.56
C MET A 181 5.95 -4.80 14.47
N LEU A 182 6.74 -3.74 14.30
CA LEU A 182 7.81 -3.70 13.29
C LEU A 182 8.92 -4.72 13.56
N SER A 183 9.05 -5.22 14.79
CA SER A 183 9.97 -6.34 15.09
C SER A 183 9.55 -7.68 14.45
N TYR A 184 8.34 -7.77 13.91
CA TYR A 184 7.83 -8.93 13.15
C TYR A 184 7.98 -8.77 11.65
N VAL A 185 8.35 -7.58 11.18
CA VAL A 185 8.33 -7.22 9.77
C VAL A 185 9.63 -7.61 9.08
N ASP A 186 9.51 -8.30 7.95
CA ASP A 186 10.63 -8.65 7.07
C ASP A 186 10.95 -7.54 6.07
N VAL A 187 9.92 -6.92 5.50
CA VAL A 187 10.06 -5.83 4.52
C VAL A 187 9.25 -4.62 4.95
N LEU A 188 9.96 -3.52 5.17
CA LEU A 188 9.40 -2.25 5.63
C LEU A 188 9.35 -1.23 4.50
N VAL A 189 8.15 -0.72 4.18
CA VAL A 189 7.95 0.39 3.25
C VAL A 189 7.71 1.67 4.05
N VAL A 190 8.50 2.71 3.79
CA VAL A 190 8.43 3.96 4.56
C VAL A 190 8.95 5.14 3.72
N ASN A 191 8.60 6.36 4.09
CA ASN A 191 9.24 7.58 3.56
C ASN A 191 10.08 8.27 4.64
N GLU A 192 10.91 9.24 4.23
CA GLU A 192 11.79 9.98 5.14
C GLU A 192 11.03 10.71 6.25
N GLU A 193 9.87 11.32 5.93
CA GLU A 193 9.06 12.05 6.89
C GLU A 193 8.53 11.13 8.02
N HIS A 194 7.98 9.98 7.63
CA HIS A 194 7.49 8.99 8.61
C HIS A 194 8.62 8.38 9.43
N ALA A 195 9.79 8.11 8.84
CA ALA A 195 10.96 7.62 9.56
C ALA A 195 11.40 8.59 10.67
N ARG A 196 11.44 9.88 10.35
CA ARG A 196 11.75 10.94 11.30
C ARG A 196 10.67 11.10 12.36
N ASP A 197 9.42 11.28 11.95
CA ASP A 197 8.34 11.73 12.83
C ASP A 197 7.83 10.65 13.78
N LEU A 198 7.90 9.37 13.38
CA LEU A 198 7.43 8.25 14.20
C LEU A 198 8.56 7.58 14.99
N PHE A 199 9.74 7.49 14.40
CA PHE A 199 10.83 6.67 14.95
C PHE A 199 12.08 7.47 15.30
N GLY A 200 12.10 8.78 15.05
CA GLY A 200 13.25 9.66 15.32
C GLY A 200 14.47 9.36 14.44
N VAL A 201 14.28 8.58 13.34
CA VAL A 201 15.37 8.21 12.43
C VAL A 201 15.56 9.31 11.40
N THR A 202 16.77 9.87 11.37
CA THR A 202 17.15 10.95 10.44
C THR A 202 18.41 10.58 9.68
N PRO A 203 18.61 11.12 8.46
CA PRO A 203 19.86 10.90 7.73
C PRO A 203 21.10 11.32 8.54
N GLY A 204 22.22 10.66 8.29
CA GLY A 204 23.48 11.01 8.94
C GLY A 204 23.86 12.48 8.71
N TYR A 205 24.60 13.06 9.67
CA TYR A 205 25.01 14.46 9.61
C TYR A 205 25.82 14.75 8.33
N GLY A 206 25.47 15.86 7.66
CA GLY A 206 26.16 16.31 6.43
C GLY A 206 25.76 15.56 5.15
N ILE A 207 24.86 14.58 5.20
CA ILE A 207 24.37 13.90 4.00
C ILE A 207 23.32 14.77 3.32
N THR A 208 23.59 15.25 2.10
CA THR A 208 22.71 16.18 1.37
C THR A 208 22.05 15.58 0.16
N LYS A 209 22.71 14.62 -0.53
CA LYS A 209 22.15 13.98 -1.73
C LYS A 209 20.93 13.12 -1.36
N PRO A 210 19.79 13.24 -2.08
CA PRO A 210 18.56 12.51 -1.74
C PRO A 210 18.74 10.99 -1.62
N GLU A 211 19.47 10.38 -2.56
CA GLU A 211 19.75 8.95 -2.55
C GLU A 211 20.58 8.51 -1.33
N ASP A 212 21.61 9.28 -0.97
CA ASP A 212 22.47 8.97 0.17
C ASP A 212 21.69 9.14 1.50
N ARG A 213 20.78 10.13 1.56
CA ARG A 213 19.86 10.34 2.68
C ARG A 213 18.98 9.11 2.88
N LEU A 214 18.33 8.63 1.84
CA LEU A 214 17.47 7.45 1.91
C LEU A 214 18.28 6.18 2.23
N ALA A 215 19.46 6.02 1.66
CA ALA A 215 20.35 4.91 1.98
C ALA A 215 20.71 4.87 3.48
N SER A 216 21.08 6.04 4.05
CA SER A 216 21.36 6.18 5.49
C SER A 216 20.14 5.85 6.37
N LEU A 217 18.93 6.24 5.95
CA LEU A 217 17.70 5.87 6.65
C LEU A 217 17.44 4.35 6.58
N GLY A 218 17.64 3.74 5.41
CA GLY A 218 17.46 2.30 5.21
C GLY A 218 18.35 1.47 6.14
N GLU A 219 19.62 1.84 6.25
CA GLU A 219 20.56 1.20 7.18
C GLU A 219 20.11 1.32 8.64
N GLN A 220 19.74 2.52 9.08
CA GLN A 220 19.33 2.77 10.46
C GLN A 220 18.02 2.05 10.80
N LEU A 221 17.01 2.08 9.91
CA LEU A 221 15.72 1.41 10.12
C LEU A 221 15.89 -0.10 10.16
N LYS A 222 16.69 -0.68 9.25
CA LYS A 222 17.03 -2.11 9.26
C LYS A 222 17.68 -2.51 10.59
N LYS A 223 18.61 -1.72 11.08
CA LYS A 223 19.26 -1.96 12.37
C LYS A 223 18.29 -1.83 13.56
N LEU A 224 17.37 -0.85 13.49
CA LEU A 224 16.43 -0.56 14.57
C LEU A 224 15.38 -1.67 14.72
N PHE A 225 14.82 -2.16 13.61
CA PHE A 225 13.70 -3.11 13.62
C PHE A 225 14.11 -4.55 13.30
N GLY A 226 15.31 -4.78 12.78
CA GLY A 226 15.79 -6.10 12.41
C GLY A 226 15.17 -6.65 11.13
N CYS A 227 14.48 -5.81 10.34
CA CYS A 227 13.88 -6.22 9.07
C CYS A 227 14.95 -6.62 8.04
N ARG A 228 14.58 -7.49 7.12
CA ARG A 228 15.46 -7.95 6.05
C ARG A 228 15.73 -6.85 5.03
N GLU A 229 14.71 -6.10 4.69
CA GLU A 229 14.73 -5.07 3.66
C GLU A 229 13.96 -3.82 4.09
N VAL A 230 14.42 -2.65 3.61
CA VAL A 230 13.73 -1.37 3.78
C VAL A 230 13.56 -0.73 2.41
N VAL A 231 12.32 -0.40 2.08
CA VAL A 231 11.95 0.32 0.86
C VAL A 231 11.61 1.76 1.23
N LEU A 232 12.34 2.70 0.68
CA LEU A 232 12.15 4.11 0.93
C LEU A 232 11.56 4.77 -0.31
N THR A 233 10.37 5.35 -0.16
CA THR A 233 9.69 6.06 -1.24
C THR A 233 10.02 7.54 -1.20
N ALA A 234 10.23 8.14 -2.37
CA ALA A 234 10.44 9.56 -2.55
C ALA A 234 9.45 10.13 -3.55
N ARG A 235 8.95 11.33 -3.26
CA ARG A 235 8.06 12.08 -4.15
C ARG A 235 8.37 13.56 -4.07
N GLU A 236 8.49 14.18 -5.22
CA GLU A 236 8.50 15.63 -5.39
C GLU A 236 7.17 16.07 -6.00
N SER A 237 6.43 16.91 -5.28
CA SER A 237 5.14 17.44 -5.74
C SER A 237 5.35 18.81 -6.38
N ILE A 238 5.21 18.88 -7.69
CA ILE A 238 5.33 20.12 -8.47
C ILE A 238 3.98 20.85 -8.47
N SER A 239 2.90 20.10 -8.69
CA SER A 239 1.51 20.57 -8.64
C SER A 239 0.59 19.45 -8.15
N SER A 240 -0.72 19.67 -8.14
CA SER A 240 -1.68 18.60 -7.91
C SER A 240 -1.75 17.58 -9.04
N ASP A 241 -1.33 17.98 -10.23
CA ASP A 241 -1.36 17.15 -11.43
C ASP A 241 0.01 16.56 -11.77
N ASP A 242 1.09 17.23 -11.40
CA ASP A 242 2.44 16.85 -11.83
C ASP A 242 3.32 16.55 -10.62
N ASN A 243 3.84 15.35 -10.57
CA ASN A 243 4.78 14.88 -9.53
C ASN A 243 5.96 14.14 -10.16
N GLU A 244 7.05 14.04 -9.43
CA GLU A 244 8.11 13.10 -9.70
C GLU A 244 8.20 12.07 -8.57
N ILE A 245 8.35 10.79 -8.93
CA ILE A 245 8.48 9.70 -7.97
C ILE A 245 9.68 8.81 -8.28
N TRP A 246 10.24 8.25 -7.23
CA TRP A 246 11.24 7.19 -7.29
C TRP A 246 11.28 6.46 -5.93
N ALA A 247 11.96 5.34 -5.88
CA ALA A 247 12.12 4.55 -4.68
C ALA A 247 13.53 3.97 -4.57
N LEU A 248 13.90 3.60 -3.34
CA LEU A 248 15.16 2.96 -3.02
C LEU A 248 14.89 1.71 -2.19
N LEU A 249 15.51 0.59 -2.57
CA LEU A 249 15.54 -0.64 -1.80
C LEU A 249 16.91 -0.78 -1.12
N TYR A 250 16.90 -0.89 0.20
CA TYR A 250 18.08 -1.20 1.01
C TYR A 250 18.00 -2.65 1.49
N ALA A 251 18.90 -3.50 1.04
CA ALA A 251 18.99 -4.91 1.40
C ALA A 251 20.47 -5.36 1.43
N ASP A 252 20.84 -6.19 2.40
CA ASP A 252 22.19 -6.80 2.50
C ASP A 252 23.35 -5.81 2.42
N GLY A 253 23.17 -4.60 2.98
CA GLY A 253 24.16 -3.52 2.92
C GLY A 253 24.31 -2.86 1.56
N LYS A 254 23.42 -3.18 0.60
CA LYS A 254 23.40 -2.66 -0.75
C LYS A 254 22.17 -1.79 -0.99
N VAL A 255 22.30 -0.89 -1.95
CA VAL A 255 21.25 0.03 -2.38
C VAL A 255 20.92 -0.22 -3.84
N SER A 256 19.63 -0.38 -4.13
CA SER A 256 19.08 -0.34 -5.47
C SER A 256 18.12 0.85 -5.57
N LYS A 257 18.33 1.73 -6.55
CA LYS A 257 17.51 2.92 -6.78
C LYS A 257 16.73 2.75 -8.07
N SER A 258 15.41 2.94 -8.03
CA SER A 258 14.58 2.87 -9.23
C SER A 258 14.85 4.01 -10.20
N SER A 259 14.41 3.82 -11.44
CA SER A 259 14.19 4.92 -12.37
C SER A 259 13.28 5.98 -11.76
N GLN A 260 13.42 7.24 -12.19
CA GLN A 260 12.57 8.36 -11.79
C GLN A 260 11.47 8.57 -12.82
N TYR A 261 10.23 8.71 -12.35
CA TYR A 261 9.05 8.88 -13.19
C TYR A 261 8.47 10.28 -13.02
N LYS A 262 8.28 10.98 -14.13
CA LYS A 262 7.50 12.22 -14.20
C LYS A 262 6.06 11.88 -14.49
N LEU A 263 5.16 12.27 -13.60
CA LEU A 263 3.76 11.88 -13.63
C LEU A 263 2.88 13.07 -13.97
N HIS A 264 1.89 12.85 -14.85
CA HIS A 264 0.70 13.65 -14.93
C HIS A 264 -0.48 12.85 -14.37
N ILE A 265 -1.00 13.26 -13.22
CA ILE A 265 -1.86 12.45 -12.36
C ILE A 265 -3.31 12.49 -12.80
N VAL A 266 -3.89 11.33 -13.09
CA VAL A 266 -5.34 11.12 -13.26
C VAL A 266 -5.98 10.88 -11.88
N ASP A 267 -5.44 9.94 -11.11
CA ASP A 267 -5.84 9.70 -9.71
C ASP A 267 -4.62 9.32 -8.87
N ARG A 268 -4.43 10.00 -7.74
CA ARG A 268 -3.24 9.82 -6.90
C ARG A 268 -3.37 8.74 -5.84
N VAL A 269 -4.60 8.28 -5.57
CA VAL A 269 -4.84 7.27 -4.52
C VAL A 269 -4.35 5.91 -5.01
N GLY A 270 -3.70 5.16 -4.12
CA GLY A 270 -3.27 3.78 -4.41
C GLY A 270 -1.89 3.63 -5.06
N GLY A 271 -1.14 4.73 -5.33
CA GLY A 271 0.21 4.61 -5.91
C GLY A 271 1.19 3.86 -5.00
N GLY A 272 1.22 4.16 -3.69
CA GLY A 272 2.02 3.41 -2.71
C GLY A 272 1.58 1.96 -2.58
N ASP A 273 0.25 1.73 -2.62
CA ASP A 273 -0.32 0.38 -2.56
C ASP A 273 0.11 -0.45 -3.78
N ALA A 274 0.11 0.15 -4.98
CA ALA A 274 0.60 -0.49 -6.21
C ALA A 274 2.09 -0.82 -6.14
N LEU A 275 2.93 0.05 -5.55
CA LEU A 275 4.34 -0.22 -5.30
C LEU A 275 4.51 -1.43 -4.37
N SER A 276 3.78 -1.46 -3.26
CA SER A 276 3.82 -2.58 -2.30
C SER A 276 3.37 -3.89 -2.94
N ALA A 277 2.25 -3.88 -3.68
CA ALA A 277 1.75 -5.05 -4.40
C ALA A 277 2.78 -5.60 -5.40
N ALA A 278 3.42 -4.71 -6.16
CA ALA A 278 4.42 -5.07 -7.16
C ALA A 278 5.71 -5.62 -6.52
N LEU A 279 6.16 -5.08 -5.39
CA LEU A 279 7.29 -5.64 -4.64
C LEU A 279 6.99 -7.06 -4.15
N ILE A 280 5.82 -7.26 -3.53
CA ILE A 280 5.39 -8.59 -3.07
C ILE A 280 5.33 -9.56 -4.26
N TYR A 281 4.78 -9.11 -5.40
CA TYR A 281 4.70 -9.90 -6.61
C TYR A 281 6.08 -10.36 -7.10
N THR A 282 7.08 -9.47 -7.13
CA THR A 282 8.43 -9.82 -7.58
C THR A 282 9.16 -10.78 -6.65
N GLU A 283 8.76 -10.88 -5.39
CA GLU A 283 9.37 -11.78 -4.40
C GLU A 283 8.57 -13.07 -4.18
N SER A 284 7.31 -13.11 -4.63
CA SER A 284 6.53 -14.34 -4.59
C SER A 284 6.98 -15.27 -5.71
N GLY A 285 7.24 -16.53 -5.40
CA GLY A 285 7.61 -17.55 -6.41
C GLY A 285 6.49 -17.90 -7.43
N CYS A 286 5.41 -17.11 -7.46
CA CYS A 286 4.23 -17.34 -8.30
C CYS A 286 4.42 -16.94 -9.78
N ILE A 287 5.61 -16.55 -10.19
CA ILE A 287 5.88 -16.09 -11.56
C ILE A 287 6.14 -17.31 -12.44
N GLU A 288 5.10 -17.91 -13.03
CA GLU A 288 5.23 -18.93 -14.06
C GLU A 288 5.98 -18.41 -15.31
N ASN A 289 5.84 -17.12 -15.60
CA ASN A 289 6.61 -16.40 -16.62
C ASN A 289 7.57 -15.45 -15.92
N ARG A 290 8.84 -15.78 -15.81
CA ARG A 290 9.91 -15.01 -15.16
C ARG A 290 10.14 -13.61 -15.76
N LEU A 291 9.10 -12.75 -15.71
CA LEU A 291 9.18 -11.37 -16.19
C LEU A 291 10.17 -10.54 -15.37
N VAL A 292 10.32 -10.88 -14.08
CA VAL A 292 11.29 -10.25 -13.20
C VAL A 292 12.10 -11.32 -12.48
N ASP A 293 13.42 -11.24 -12.54
CA ASP A 293 14.29 -12.11 -11.76
C ASP A 293 14.18 -11.74 -10.27
N THR A 294 13.73 -12.68 -9.46
CA THR A 294 13.55 -12.49 -8.01
C THR A 294 14.86 -12.24 -7.25
N SER A 295 16.02 -12.53 -7.85
CA SER A 295 17.34 -12.25 -7.28
C SER A 295 17.88 -10.86 -7.66
N ASP A 296 17.32 -10.20 -8.68
CA ASP A 296 17.73 -8.88 -9.15
C ASP A 296 16.97 -7.77 -8.42
N ARG A 297 17.54 -7.28 -7.30
CA ARG A 297 16.98 -6.19 -6.49
C ARG A 297 16.77 -4.89 -7.27
N GLN A 298 17.63 -4.61 -8.26
CA GLN A 298 17.46 -3.45 -9.11
C GLN A 298 16.21 -3.56 -9.97
N ARG A 299 15.99 -4.74 -10.58
CA ARG A 299 14.82 -4.97 -11.40
C ARG A 299 13.53 -5.00 -10.58
N GLN A 300 13.57 -5.50 -9.35
CA GLN A 300 12.42 -5.49 -8.42
C GLN A 300 11.96 -4.07 -8.10
N ILE A 301 12.88 -3.18 -7.71
CA ILE A 301 12.51 -1.80 -7.35
C ILE A 301 12.12 -0.98 -8.58
N ASP A 302 12.72 -1.23 -9.76
CA ASP A 302 12.32 -0.63 -11.03
C ASP A 302 10.88 -1.02 -11.39
N PHE A 303 10.53 -2.31 -11.28
CA PHE A 303 9.20 -2.82 -11.53
C PHE A 303 8.16 -2.23 -10.57
N ALA A 304 8.48 -2.19 -9.28
CA ALA A 304 7.59 -1.65 -8.26
C ALA A 304 7.33 -0.15 -8.45
N CYS A 305 8.35 0.61 -8.82
CA CYS A 305 8.19 2.04 -9.10
C CYS A 305 7.41 2.27 -10.41
N ALA A 306 7.56 1.40 -11.41
CA ALA A 306 6.76 1.41 -12.64
C ALA A 306 5.27 1.17 -12.35
N ALA A 307 4.94 0.21 -11.48
CA ALA A 307 3.57 -0.05 -11.03
C ALA A 307 2.96 1.17 -10.31
N ASN A 308 3.74 1.82 -9.42
CA ASN A 308 3.35 3.07 -8.79
C ASN A 308 3.05 4.15 -9.83
N ALA A 309 3.94 4.34 -10.81
CA ALA A 309 3.77 5.33 -11.87
C ALA A 309 2.52 5.03 -12.71
N LEU A 310 2.35 3.77 -13.13
CA LEU A 310 1.21 3.35 -13.94
C LEU A 310 -0.12 3.57 -13.20
N LYS A 311 -0.17 3.31 -11.86
CA LYS A 311 -1.36 3.56 -11.04
C LYS A 311 -1.84 5.01 -11.14
N HIS A 312 -0.94 5.97 -11.19
CA HIS A 312 -1.32 7.39 -11.29
C HIS A 312 -2.04 7.76 -12.60
N SER A 313 -1.99 6.90 -13.61
CA SER A 313 -2.74 7.05 -14.88
C SER A 313 -4.11 6.34 -14.85
N VAL A 314 -4.40 5.57 -13.80
CA VAL A 314 -5.64 4.80 -13.66
C VAL A 314 -6.57 5.48 -12.66
N GLU A 315 -7.84 5.66 -13.04
CA GLU A 315 -8.88 6.22 -12.19
C GLU A 315 -9.27 5.22 -11.07
N GLY A 316 -9.44 5.70 -9.84
CA GLY A 316 -9.78 4.89 -8.67
C GLY A 316 -8.55 4.51 -7.84
N ASP A 317 -8.72 3.60 -6.87
CA ASP A 317 -7.74 3.30 -5.85
C ASP A 317 -6.81 2.14 -6.22
N VAL A 318 -7.28 1.23 -7.06
CA VAL A 318 -6.61 -0.02 -7.44
C VAL A 318 -5.80 0.16 -8.73
N LEU A 319 -4.60 -0.41 -8.78
CA LEU A 319 -3.89 -0.60 -10.04
C LEU A 319 -4.58 -1.71 -10.83
N ILE A 320 -5.11 -1.37 -11.99
CA ILE A 320 -5.70 -2.31 -12.95
C ILE A 320 -4.71 -2.48 -14.10
N ALA A 321 -3.76 -3.40 -13.93
CA ALA A 321 -2.75 -3.70 -14.94
C ALA A 321 -2.17 -5.10 -14.73
N MET A 322 -1.87 -5.78 -15.83
CA MET A 322 -1.11 -7.04 -15.83
C MET A 322 0.39 -6.75 -15.61
N ALA A 323 1.13 -7.76 -15.20
CA ALA A 323 2.58 -7.64 -14.97
C ALA A 323 3.34 -7.22 -16.24
N GLU A 324 2.89 -7.67 -17.43
CA GLU A 324 3.45 -7.30 -18.73
C GLU A 324 3.33 -5.81 -19.01
N GLU A 325 2.21 -5.19 -18.63
CA GLU A 325 2.00 -3.74 -18.80
C GLU A 325 2.96 -2.95 -17.87
N VAL A 326 3.14 -3.42 -16.64
CA VAL A 326 4.12 -2.83 -15.72
C VAL A 326 5.54 -2.96 -16.27
N CYS A 327 5.91 -4.13 -16.82
CA CYS A 327 7.19 -4.32 -17.49
C CYS A 327 7.37 -3.36 -18.67
N ALA A 328 6.34 -3.18 -19.50
CA ALA A 328 6.40 -2.28 -20.64
C ALA A 328 6.65 -0.82 -20.19
N VAL A 329 6.02 -0.37 -19.11
CA VAL A 329 6.29 0.96 -18.52
C VAL A 329 7.71 1.05 -17.98
N MET A 330 8.19 0.02 -17.25
CA MET A 330 9.54 -0.05 -16.73
C MET A 330 10.61 0.07 -17.85
N GLU A 331 10.44 -0.65 -18.95
CA GLU A 331 11.38 -0.62 -20.07
C GLU A 331 11.29 0.71 -20.85
N SER A 332 10.09 1.29 -21.00
CA SER A 332 9.90 2.53 -21.75
C SER A 332 10.71 3.71 -21.18
N VAL A 333 10.88 3.78 -19.87
CA VAL A 333 11.66 4.86 -19.22
C VAL A 333 13.16 4.70 -19.50
N LYS A 334 13.66 3.48 -19.60
CA LYS A 334 15.06 3.21 -19.98
C LYS A 334 15.35 3.64 -21.41
N ASP A 335 14.34 3.56 -22.30
CA ASP A 335 14.42 3.96 -23.71
C ASP A 335 14.12 5.47 -23.94
N GLY A 336 14.16 6.30 -22.90
CA GLY A 336 13.93 7.74 -22.99
C GLY A 336 12.45 8.14 -22.99
N GLY A 337 11.57 7.31 -22.42
CA GLY A 337 10.18 7.66 -22.14
C GLY A 337 9.23 7.68 -23.35
N ARG A 338 9.55 6.93 -24.41
CA ARG A 338 8.69 6.84 -25.60
C ARG A 338 7.54 5.88 -25.37
N VAL A 339 6.35 6.42 -25.15
CA VAL A 339 5.11 5.64 -25.10
C VAL A 339 4.68 5.27 -26.51
N ARG A 340 4.47 3.98 -26.79
CA ARG A 340 3.97 3.49 -28.08
C ARG A 340 2.56 2.93 -27.90
N VAL A 341 1.73 3.08 -28.96
CA VAL A 341 0.42 2.43 -28.99
C VAL A 341 0.60 0.91 -29.05
N VAL A 342 0.03 0.21 -28.08
CA VAL A 342 -0.06 -1.26 -28.09
C VAL A 342 -1.20 -1.65 -29.03
N ARG A 343 -0.92 -2.53 -30.02
CA ARG A 343 -1.88 -3.01 -31.02
C ARG A 343 -2.07 -4.50 -30.88
#